data_9db35cd0baa084ef169f7b572c9f123d
#
_entry.id   9db35cd0baa084ef169f7b572c9f123d
#
_cell.length_a   1.000
_cell.length_b   1.000
_cell.length_c   1.000
_cell.angle_alpha   90.00
_cell.angle_beta   90.00
_cell.angle_gamma   90.00
#
_symmetry.space_group_name_H-M   'P 1'
#
loop_
_entity.id
_entity.type
_entity.pdbx_description
1 polymer ?
#
loop_
_entity_poly.entity_id
_entity_poly.type
_entity_poly.pdbx_seq_one_letter_code
_entity_poly.pdbx_strand_id
1 'polypeptide(L)'
;HLLSRRQRQMCIRDRLDSKADLLLYGMGEKTIVQVADALDSGLDIKDIIYIRNSVWKTTDESLLPDGYVMLPSYDEVLADKKNYVKSFQIQYKNTDAFTGKPLVEKYRNCLVVQNPPEFPLSQEEMDAVYSLPYMRACHPLIEKEGHVPAIDEVKFSVISNRGCYGGCHFCALTMHQGRIIQSRSKNSILDEIKIISQDKDFKGYI
;
A
#
# COMPACT_ATOMS: atom_id res chain seq x y z
N HIS A 1 -19.33 2.98 -4.24
CA HIS A 1 -18.84 1.91 -5.14
C HIS A 1 -17.78 2.35 -6.15
N LEU A 2 -17.46 3.63 -6.22
CA LEU A 2 -16.44 4.19 -7.12
C LEU A 2 -15.06 4.34 -6.47
N LEU A 3 -14.98 4.27 -5.13
CA LEU A 3 -13.74 4.57 -4.39
C LEU A 3 -12.65 3.49 -4.56
N SER A 4 -13.00 2.21 -4.53
CA SER A 4 -12.00 1.13 -4.69
C SER A 4 -11.40 1.04 -6.11
N ARG A 5 -12.19 1.43 -7.12
CA ARG A 5 -11.70 1.52 -8.51
C ARG A 5 -10.83 2.75 -8.74
N ARG A 6 -11.10 3.86 -8.02
CA ARG A 6 -10.29 5.07 -8.07
C ARG A 6 -8.93 4.90 -7.40
N GLN A 7 -8.85 4.13 -6.32
CA GLN A 7 -7.60 3.98 -5.55
C GLN A 7 -6.41 3.47 -6.38
N ARG A 8 -6.61 2.60 -7.36
CA ARG A 8 -5.52 2.10 -8.21
C ARG A 8 -5.04 3.08 -9.27
N GLN A 9 -5.97 3.80 -9.91
CA GLN A 9 -5.60 4.88 -10.83
C GLN A 9 -5.14 6.13 -10.09
N MET A 10 -5.52 6.25 -8.81
CA MET A 10 -5.12 7.34 -7.94
C MET A 10 -3.62 7.28 -7.62
N CYS A 11 -3.01 6.11 -7.42
CA CYS A 11 -1.59 6.04 -7.05
C CYS A 11 -0.68 6.76 -8.06
N ILE A 12 -0.90 6.58 -9.36
CA ILE A 12 -0.12 7.25 -10.40
C ILE A 12 -0.41 8.77 -10.40
N ARG A 13 -1.68 9.14 -10.36
CA ARG A 13 -2.10 10.53 -10.33
C ARG A 13 -1.76 11.21 -8.99
N ASP A 14 -1.96 10.51 -7.88
CA ASP A 14 -1.66 11.01 -6.55
C ASP A 14 -0.19 11.40 -6.41
N ARG A 15 0.73 10.63 -7.01
CA ARG A 15 2.15 10.97 -7.08
C ARG A 15 2.41 12.32 -7.73
N LEU A 16 1.68 12.64 -8.80
CA LEU A 16 1.85 13.88 -9.55
C LEU A 16 1.15 15.05 -8.86
N ASP A 17 -0.09 14.85 -8.43
CA ASP A 17 -0.93 15.90 -7.85
C ASP A 17 -0.43 16.29 -6.44
N SER A 18 0.08 15.35 -5.65
CA SER A 18 0.67 15.60 -4.32
C SER A 18 2.05 16.24 -4.38
N LYS A 19 2.73 16.19 -5.54
CA LYS A 19 4.13 16.56 -5.72
C LYS A 19 5.10 15.79 -4.82
N ALA A 20 4.67 14.64 -4.27
CA ALA A 20 5.55 13.78 -3.47
C ALA A 20 6.74 13.31 -4.30
N ASP A 21 7.91 13.12 -3.71
CA ASP A 21 9.10 12.64 -4.42
C ASP A 21 9.02 11.16 -4.75
N LEU A 22 8.41 10.39 -3.87
CA LEU A 22 8.15 8.96 -4.01
C LEU A 22 6.78 8.64 -3.40
N LEU A 23 6.03 7.73 -3.99
CA LEU A 23 4.80 7.22 -3.40
C LEU A 23 4.97 5.72 -3.13
N LEU A 24 4.64 5.30 -1.93
CA LEU A 24 4.60 3.89 -1.55
C LEU A 24 3.14 3.43 -1.53
N TYR A 25 2.85 2.27 -2.14
CA TYR A 25 1.50 1.73 -2.23
C TYR A 25 1.38 0.35 -1.57
N GLY A 26 0.16 -0.09 -1.31
CA GLY A 26 -0.08 -1.38 -0.68
C GLY A 26 0.37 -1.43 0.79
N MET A 27 0.99 -2.54 1.18
CA MET A 27 1.54 -2.75 2.53
C MET A 27 3.02 -2.33 2.53
N GLY A 28 3.32 -1.22 3.17
CA GLY A 28 4.59 -0.50 2.99
C GLY A 28 5.68 -0.78 4.03
N GLU A 29 5.51 -1.74 4.93
CA GLU A 29 6.43 -1.95 6.07
C GLU A 29 7.88 -2.20 5.64
N LYS A 30 8.10 -3.12 4.69
CA LYS A 30 9.45 -3.35 4.14
C LYS A 30 9.94 -2.18 3.31
N THR A 31 9.07 -1.65 2.47
CA THR A 31 9.40 -0.60 1.52
C THR A 31 9.86 0.67 2.23
N ILE A 32 9.20 1.06 3.32
CA ILE A 32 9.61 2.28 4.06
C ILE A 32 10.99 2.12 4.72
N VAL A 33 11.32 0.93 5.21
CA VAL A 33 12.64 0.64 5.77
C VAL A 33 13.69 0.69 4.67
N GLN A 34 13.45 0.05 3.52
CA GLN A 34 14.37 0.09 2.37
C GLN A 34 14.63 1.52 1.87
N VAL A 35 13.59 2.37 1.85
CA VAL A 35 13.74 3.79 1.50
C VAL A 35 14.58 4.53 2.55
N ALA A 36 14.33 4.28 3.84
CA ALA A 36 15.10 4.88 4.91
C ALA A 36 16.58 4.49 4.85
N ASP A 37 16.88 3.21 4.64
CA ASP A 37 18.23 2.69 4.51
C ASP A 37 18.96 3.28 3.29
N ALA A 38 18.24 3.43 2.16
CA ALA A 38 18.79 4.05 0.96
C ALA A 38 19.16 5.53 1.19
N LEU A 39 18.30 6.28 1.88
CA LEU A 39 18.56 7.67 2.24
C LEU A 39 19.70 7.79 3.26
N ASP A 40 19.76 6.91 4.25
CA ASP A 40 20.83 6.87 5.25
C ASP A 40 22.19 6.55 4.62
N SER A 41 22.20 5.74 3.55
CA SER A 41 23.40 5.47 2.75
C SER A 41 23.85 6.64 1.87
N GLY A 42 23.11 7.74 1.85
CA GLY A 42 23.41 8.96 1.11
C GLY A 42 22.85 9.04 -0.30
N LEU A 43 21.93 8.15 -0.70
CA LEU A 43 21.24 8.25 -1.97
C LEU A 43 20.24 9.42 -1.97
N ASP A 44 20.15 10.12 -3.10
CA ASP A 44 19.09 11.12 -3.29
C ASP A 44 17.75 10.39 -3.52
N ILE A 45 16.67 10.92 -2.97
CA ILE A 45 15.32 10.35 -3.11
C ILE A 45 14.90 10.10 -4.57
N LYS A 46 15.36 10.94 -5.49
CA LYS A 46 15.08 10.81 -6.93
C LYS A 46 15.77 9.61 -7.58
N ASP A 47 16.84 9.09 -6.97
CA ASP A 47 17.61 7.94 -7.46
C ASP A 47 17.07 6.61 -6.87
N ILE A 48 16.12 6.67 -5.93
CA ILE A 48 15.44 5.52 -5.34
C ILE A 48 14.30 5.05 -6.27
N ILE A 49 14.66 4.48 -7.41
CA ILE A 49 13.73 4.06 -8.46
C ILE A 49 13.54 2.53 -8.53
N TYR A 50 14.31 1.76 -7.77
CA TYR A 50 14.41 0.31 -7.85
C TYR A 50 13.60 -0.44 -6.77
N ILE A 51 13.11 0.28 -5.75
CA ILE A 51 12.40 -0.33 -4.63
C ILE A 51 11.01 -0.77 -5.08
N ARG A 52 10.64 -2.00 -4.75
CA ARG A 52 9.30 -2.54 -5.01
C ARG A 52 8.24 -1.76 -4.23
N ASN A 53 6.98 -1.88 -4.63
CA ASN A 53 5.86 -1.20 -3.97
C ASN A 53 5.94 0.33 -4.03
N SER A 54 6.72 0.88 -4.96
CA SER A 54 6.90 2.31 -5.12
C SER A 54 6.40 2.82 -6.46
N VAL A 55 6.07 4.12 -6.49
CA VAL A 55 5.71 4.86 -7.71
C VAL A 55 6.60 6.10 -7.80
N TRP A 56 7.30 6.24 -8.91
CA TRP A 56 8.22 7.34 -9.20
C TRP A 56 7.96 7.92 -10.58
N LYS A 57 8.61 9.00 -10.93
CA LYS A 57 8.46 9.65 -12.24
C LYS A 57 9.80 9.96 -12.89
N THR A 58 9.83 9.95 -14.21
CA THR A 58 11.00 10.37 -15.00
C THR A 58 10.57 11.03 -16.31
N THR A 59 11.49 11.80 -16.90
CA THR A 59 11.42 12.24 -18.30
C THR A 59 12.40 11.48 -19.18
N ASP A 60 13.25 10.66 -18.59
CA ASP A 60 14.30 9.88 -19.24
C ASP A 60 13.81 8.44 -19.44
N GLU A 61 13.59 8.04 -20.68
CA GLU A 61 13.15 6.70 -21.06
C GLU A 61 14.22 5.63 -20.79
N SER A 62 15.50 6.01 -20.71
CA SER A 62 16.58 5.05 -20.42
C SER A 62 16.55 4.50 -19.00
N LEU A 63 15.83 5.14 -18.09
CA LEU A 63 15.64 4.71 -16.70
C LEU A 63 14.48 3.73 -16.52
N LEU A 64 13.71 3.46 -17.58
CA LEU A 64 12.58 2.54 -17.47
C LEU A 64 13.06 1.12 -17.17
N PRO A 65 12.39 0.42 -16.25
CA PRO A 65 12.76 -0.96 -15.90
C PRO A 65 12.47 -1.92 -17.06
N ASP A 66 13.30 -2.95 -17.20
CA ASP A 66 13.11 -3.98 -18.22
C ASP A 66 11.75 -4.68 -18.12
N GLY A 67 11.16 -4.98 -19.26
CA GLY A 67 9.92 -5.76 -19.34
C GLY A 67 8.67 -5.06 -18.81
N TYR A 68 8.71 -3.74 -18.67
CA TYR A 68 7.55 -2.95 -18.27
C TYR A 68 6.35 -3.11 -19.22
N VAL A 69 5.17 -2.81 -18.73
CA VAL A 69 3.93 -2.79 -19.52
C VAL A 69 3.40 -1.36 -19.56
N MET A 70 3.23 -0.85 -20.78
CA MET A 70 2.65 0.48 -20.99
C MET A 70 1.14 0.44 -20.75
N LEU A 71 0.66 1.34 -19.89
CA LEU A 71 -0.76 1.61 -19.70
C LEU A 71 -1.26 2.62 -20.75
N PRO A 72 -2.55 2.61 -21.09
CA PRO A 72 -3.16 3.75 -21.77
C PRO A 72 -2.85 5.03 -21.00
N SER A 73 -2.47 6.08 -21.70
CA SER A 73 -2.18 7.39 -21.09
C SER A 73 -3.41 7.98 -20.40
N TYR A 74 -3.20 8.91 -19.50
CA TYR A 74 -4.29 9.62 -18.82
C TYR A 74 -5.28 10.25 -19.82
N ASP A 75 -4.77 10.88 -20.88
CA ASP A 75 -5.61 11.54 -21.88
C ASP A 75 -6.44 10.54 -22.69
N GLU A 76 -5.88 9.37 -23.04
CA GLU A 76 -6.61 8.27 -23.70
C GLU A 76 -7.68 7.68 -22.78
N VAL A 77 -7.41 7.54 -21.48
CA VAL A 77 -8.37 7.05 -20.49
C VAL A 77 -9.51 8.05 -20.30
N LEU A 78 -9.21 9.34 -20.36
CA LEU A 78 -10.21 10.40 -20.23
C LEU A 78 -11.12 10.46 -21.49
N ALA A 79 -10.55 10.23 -22.65
CA ALA A 79 -11.26 10.30 -23.94
C ALA A 79 -12.18 9.10 -24.19
N ASP A 80 -11.82 7.89 -23.76
CA ASP A 80 -12.60 6.68 -23.99
C ASP A 80 -12.63 5.74 -22.80
N LYS A 81 -13.84 5.41 -22.32
CA LYS A 81 -14.09 4.44 -21.24
C LYS A 81 -13.50 3.06 -21.50
N LYS A 82 -13.31 2.66 -22.77
CA LYS A 82 -12.66 1.40 -23.13
C LYS A 82 -11.19 1.39 -22.69
N ASN A 83 -10.50 2.51 -22.83
CA ASN A 83 -9.13 2.65 -22.36
C ASN A 83 -9.04 2.58 -20.83
N TYR A 84 -10.04 3.10 -20.12
CA TYR A 84 -10.15 2.88 -18.67
C TYR A 84 -10.24 1.38 -18.31
N VAL A 85 -11.10 0.64 -19.00
CA VAL A 85 -11.24 -0.81 -18.78
C VAL A 85 -9.93 -1.55 -19.11
N LYS A 86 -9.27 -1.18 -20.21
CA LYS A 86 -7.97 -1.75 -20.61
C LYS A 86 -6.89 -1.49 -19.55
N SER A 87 -6.78 -0.25 -19.08
CA SER A 87 -5.86 0.13 -18.01
C SER A 87 -6.12 -0.69 -16.74
N PHE A 88 -7.38 -0.81 -16.33
CA PHE A 88 -7.77 -1.63 -15.18
C PHE A 88 -7.39 -3.11 -15.35
N GLN A 89 -7.64 -3.68 -16.54
CA GLN A 89 -7.29 -5.09 -16.81
C GLN A 89 -5.78 -5.34 -16.72
N ILE A 90 -4.97 -4.43 -17.26
CA ILE A 90 -3.51 -4.53 -17.18
C ILE A 90 -3.06 -4.45 -15.72
N GLN A 91 -3.53 -3.47 -14.97
CA GLN A 91 -3.21 -3.32 -13.55
C GLN A 91 -3.63 -4.54 -12.75
N TYR A 92 -4.84 -5.05 -12.97
CA TYR A 92 -5.36 -6.23 -12.28
C TYR A 92 -4.51 -7.49 -12.51
N LYS A 93 -4.00 -7.69 -13.73
CA LYS A 93 -3.11 -8.81 -14.07
C LYS A 93 -1.73 -8.70 -13.42
N ASN A 94 -1.31 -7.49 -13.05
CA ASN A 94 0.00 -7.21 -12.47
C ASN A 94 -0.05 -6.91 -10.96
N THR A 95 -1.07 -7.41 -10.26
CA THR A 95 -1.19 -7.28 -8.79
C THR A 95 -0.48 -8.36 -8.00
N ASP A 96 0.01 -9.39 -8.66
CA ASP A 96 0.73 -10.48 -8.02
C ASP A 96 2.20 -10.11 -7.78
N ALA A 97 2.71 -10.39 -6.57
CA ALA A 97 4.06 -10.01 -6.18
C ALA A 97 5.16 -10.78 -6.94
N PHE A 98 4.86 -12.00 -7.42
CA PHE A 98 5.84 -12.86 -8.08
C PHE A 98 5.87 -12.70 -9.60
N THR A 99 4.71 -12.42 -10.19
CA THR A 99 4.55 -12.37 -11.65
C THR A 99 4.25 -10.98 -12.19
N GLY A 100 3.94 -10.03 -11.30
CA GLY A 100 3.64 -8.64 -11.65
C GLY A 100 4.83 -7.94 -12.29
N LYS A 101 4.56 -7.19 -13.35
CA LYS A 101 5.54 -6.39 -14.09
C LYS A 101 5.47 -4.94 -13.68
N PRO A 102 6.55 -4.16 -13.87
CA PRO A 102 6.48 -2.71 -13.78
C PRO A 102 5.44 -2.15 -14.74
N LEU A 103 4.67 -1.17 -14.30
CA LEU A 103 3.67 -0.49 -15.13
C LEU A 103 4.13 0.94 -15.39
N VAL A 104 3.98 1.39 -16.63
CA VAL A 104 4.36 2.75 -17.03
C VAL A 104 3.16 3.44 -17.64
N GLU A 105 2.86 4.66 -17.18
CA GLU A 105 1.83 5.52 -17.75
C GLU A 105 2.45 6.83 -18.22
N LYS A 106 2.13 7.23 -19.44
CA LYS A 106 2.50 8.54 -19.94
C LYS A 106 1.52 9.59 -19.44
N TYR A 107 2.05 10.62 -18.79
CA TYR A 107 1.27 11.74 -18.30
C TYR A 107 1.91 13.06 -18.77
N ARG A 108 1.30 13.69 -19.78
CA ARG A 108 1.85 14.89 -20.43
C ARG A 108 3.32 14.68 -20.84
N ASN A 109 4.24 15.38 -20.16
CA ASN A 109 5.68 15.40 -20.50
C ASN A 109 6.51 14.46 -19.60
N CYS A 110 5.91 13.61 -18.81
CA CYS A 110 6.63 12.66 -17.96
C CYS A 110 6.05 11.25 -18.06
N LEU A 111 6.85 10.30 -17.64
CA LEU A 111 6.49 8.90 -17.46
C LEU A 111 6.38 8.64 -15.96
N VAL A 112 5.29 8.03 -15.55
CA VAL A 112 5.10 7.57 -14.18
C VAL A 112 5.25 6.07 -14.17
N VAL A 113 6.15 5.60 -13.34
CA VAL A 113 6.51 4.19 -13.22
C VAL A 113 6.00 3.66 -11.89
N GLN A 114 5.23 2.61 -11.93
CA GLN A 114 4.84 1.83 -10.77
C GLN A 114 5.65 0.53 -10.75
N ASN A 115 6.52 0.38 -9.79
CA ASN A 115 7.26 -0.85 -9.58
C ASN A 115 6.32 -2.00 -9.16
N PRO A 116 6.70 -3.27 -9.34
CA PRO A 116 5.89 -4.41 -8.92
C PRO A 116 5.57 -4.38 -7.42
N PRO A 117 4.49 -5.03 -6.97
CA PRO A 117 4.18 -5.16 -5.55
C PRO A 117 5.31 -5.82 -4.76
N GLU A 118 5.46 -5.46 -3.48
CA GLU A 118 6.41 -6.09 -2.58
C GLU A 118 6.03 -7.54 -2.30
N PHE A 119 7.00 -8.38 -2.00
CA PHE A 119 6.75 -9.75 -1.58
C PHE A 119 6.01 -9.80 -0.25
N PRO A 120 5.15 -10.82 -0.05
CA PRO A 120 4.46 -11.00 1.21
C PRO A 120 5.43 -11.07 2.39
N LEU A 121 5.01 -10.55 3.54
CA LEU A 121 5.75 -10.73 4.78
C LEU A 121 5.75 -12.21 5.20
N SER A 122 6.86 -12.69 5.74
CA SER A 122 6.88 -13.97 6.45
C SER A 122 6.06 -13.86 7.75
N GLN A 123 5.81 -15.00 8.42
CA GLN A 123 5.11 -14.99 9.70
C GLN A 123 5.92 -14.22 10.76
N GLU A 124 7.23 -14.40 10.78
CA GLU A 124 8.13 -13.72 11.71
C GLU A 124 8.15 -12.21 11.48
N GLU A 125 8.17 -11.78 10.22
CA GLU A 125 8.09 -10.36 9.85
C GLU A 125 6.73 -9.76 10.25
N MET A 126 5.63 -10.51 10.03
CA MET A 126 4.30 -10.10 10.47
C MET A 126 4.25 -9.95 12.00
N ASP A 127 4.77 -10.92 12.74
CA ASP A 127 4.80 -10.88 14.20
C ASP A 127 5.64 -9.71 14.70
N ALA A 128 6.78 -9.43 14.07
CA ALA A 128 7.62 -8.28 14.39
C ALA A 128 6.87 -6.94 14.20
N VAL A 129 6.14 -6.77 13.09
CA VAL A 129 5.33 -5.58 12.84
C VAL A 129 4.27 -5.38 13.92
N TYR A 130 3.57 -6.46 14.31
CA TYR A 130 2.51 -6.38 15.33
C TYR A 130 3.02 -6.33 16.77
N SER A 131 4.31 -6.57 17.01
CA SER A 131 4.96 -6.40 18.31
C SER A 131 5.43 -4.96 18.58
N LEU A 132 5.33 -4.06 17.59
CA LEU A 132 5.70 -2.67 17.77
C LEU A 132 4.84 -2.00 18.88
N PRO A 133 5.39 -1.01 19.60
CA PRO A 133 4.71 -0.38 20.74
C PRO A 133 3.61 0.59 20.30
N TYR A 134 2.54 0.07 19.72
CA TYR A 134 1.39 0.88 19.30
C TYR A 134 0.66 1.50 20.49
N MET A 135 0.38 2.80 20.39
CA MET A 135 -0.31 3.57 21.46
C MET A 135 -1.79 3.20 21.60
N ARG A 136 -2.44 2.63 20.58
CA ARG A 136 -3.88 2.30 20.55
C ARG A 136 -4.78 3.45 20.99
N ALA A 137 -4.37 4.66 20.69
CA ALA A 137 -5.06 5.90 21.03
C ALA A 137 -4.98 6.88 19.87
N CYS A 138 -5.85 7.87 19.88
CA CYS A 138 -5.77 8.99 18.94
C CYS A 138 -4.53 9.84 19.22
N HIS A 139 -4.05 10.53 18.19
CA HIS A 139 -2.96 11.48 18.37
C HIS A 139 -3.39 12.61 19.31
N PRO A 140 -2.55 13.02 20.29
CA PRO A 140 -2.92 14.02 21.30
C PRO A 140 -3.41 15.37 20.74
N LEU A 141 -2.95 15.77 19.56
CA LEU A 141 -3.45 16.99 18.92
C LEU A 141 -4.90 16.84 18.46
N ILE A 142 -5.29 15.66 17.98
CA ILE A 142 -6.67 15.40 17.53
C ILE A 142 -7.60 15.27 18.73
N GLU A 143 -7.15 14.63 19.82
CA GLU A 143 -7.93 14.52 21.06
C GLU A 143 -8.32 15.89 21.65
N LYS A 144 -7.46 16.90 21.45
CA LYS A 144 -7.77 18.29 21.88
C LYS A 144 -8.90 18.94 21.09
N GLU A 145 -9.11 18.51 19.85
CA GLU A 145 -10.17 19.02 18.97
C GLU A 145 -11.50 18.27 19.18
N GLY A 146 -11.48 17.13 19.87
CA GLY A 146 -12.65 16.33 20.17
C GLY A 146 -12.42 14.82 20.08
N HIS A 147 -13.46 14.08 20.44
CA HIS A 147 -13.46 12.63 20.37
C HIS A 147 -13.52 12.13 18.94
N VAL A 148 -12.77 11.05 18.63
CA VAL A 148 -12.78 10.36 17.33
C VAL A 148 -13.59 9.06 17.44
N PRO A 149 -14.85 9.02 17.00
CA PRO A 149 -15.72 7.85 17.19
C PRO A 149 -15.16 6.55 16.59
N ALA A 150 -14.36 6.64 15.53
CA ALA A 150 -13.78 5.47 14.88
C ALA A 150 -12.83 4.67 15.80
N ILE A 151 -12.22 5.31 16.81
CA ILE A 151 -11.34 4.59 17.74
C ILE A 151 -12.13 3.61 18.61
N ASP A 152 -13.37 3.92 18.94
CA ASP A 152 -14.22 3.07 19.78
C ASP A 152 -14.51 1.73 19.12
N GLU A 153 -14.59 1.73 17.76
CA GLU A 153 -14.85 0.54 16.96
C GLU A 153 -13.63 -0.36 16.82
N VAL A 154 -12.42 0.21 16.82
CA VAL A 154 -11.19 -0.53 16.44
C VAL A 154 -10.19 -0.71 17.57
N LYS A 155 -10.29 0.03 18.67
CA LYS A 155 -9.29 0.07 19.75
C LYS A 155 -8.89 -1.33 20.25
N PHE A 156 -9.85 -2.23 20.36
CA PHE A 156 -9.66 -3.59 20.90
C PHE A 156 -9.73 -4.69 19.83
N SER A 157 -9.76 -4.32 18.54
CA SER A 157 -9.75 -5.32 17.49
C SER A 157 -8.35 -5.88 17.24
N VAL A 158 -8.28 -7.16 16.90
CA VAL A 158 -7.04 -7.90 16.63
C VAL A 158 -7.04 -8.40 15.20
N ILE A 159 -6.00 -8.07 14.45
CA ILE A 159 -5.81 -8.58 13.10
C ILE A 159 -5.02 -9.89 13.17
N SER A 160 -5.59 -10.97 12.68
CA SER A 160 -4.94 -12.29 12.64
C SER A 160 -4.16 -12.55 11.36
N ASN A 161 -4.59 -11.94 10.27
CA ASN A 161 -3.98 -12.13 8.94
C ASN A 161 -4.25 -10.93 8.02
N ARG A 162 -3.46 -10.83 6.97
CA ARG A 162 -3.63 -9.88 5.86
C ARG A 162 -3.74 -10.64 4.54
N GLY A 163 -4.25 -9.93 3.51
CA GLY A 163 -4.47 -10.49 2.20
C GLY A 163 -5.82 -11.19 2.03
N CYS A 164 -6.27 -11.31 0.80
CA CYS A 164 -7.53 -11.98 0.49
C CYS A 164 -7.54 -12.49 -0.96
N TYR A 165 -7.80 -13.76 -1.15
CA TYR A 165 -7.93 -14.37 -2.49
C TYR A 165 -9.32 -14.18 -3.12
N GLY A 166 -10.27 -13.59 -2.41
CA GLY A 166 -11.69 -13.56 -2.80
C GLY A 166 -12.00 -12.78 -4.08
N GLY A 167 -11.32 -11.68 -4.36
CA GLY A 167 -11.51 -10.90 -5.60
C GLY A 167 -12.92 -10.28 -5.77
N CYS A 168 -13.66 -10.05 -4.71
CA CYS A 168 -15.01 -9.49 -4.74
C CYS A 168 -15.04 -8.10 -5.40
N HIS A 169 -16.03 -7.84 -6.25
CA HIS A 169 -16.09 -6.59 -7.05
C HIS A 169 -16.18 -5.30 -6.23
N PHE A 170 -16.71 -5.36 -5.03
CA PHE A 170 -16.87 -4.21 -4.15
C PHE A 170 -15.68 -4.00 -3.20
N CYS A 171 -14.80 -5.00 -3.04
CA CYS A 171 -13.80 -5.04 -1.98
C CYS A 171 -12.43 -4.59 -2.46
N ALA A 172 -11.77 -3.73 -1.67
CA ALA A 172 -10.43 -3.24 -1.95
C ALA A 172 -9.31 -4.08 -1.31
N LEU A 173 -9.61 -5.01 -0.41
CA LEU A 173 -8.61 -5.78 0.34
C LEU A 173 -7.58 -6.46 -0.56
N THR A 174 -8.03 -7.20 -1.57
CA THR A 174 -7.14 -7.88 -2.52
C THR A 174 -6.20 -6.92 -3.23
N MET A 175 -6.67 -5.68 -3.44
CA MET A 175 -5.94 -4.65 -4.15
C MET A 175 -4.93 -3.93 -3.26
N HIS A 176 -5.23 -3.82 -1.97
CA HIS A 176 -4.41 -3.13 -0.99
C HIS A 176 -3.44 -4.07 -0.29
N GLN A 177 -3.93 -5.22 0.18
CA GLN A 177 -3.13 -6.17 0.96
C GLN A 177 -2.57 -7.34 0.13
N GLY A 178 -2.96 -7.44 -1.14
CA GLY A 178 -2.57 -8.56 -2.01
C GLY A 178 -3.49 -9.78 -1.89
N ARG A 179 -3.19 -10.80 -2.70
CA ARG A 179 -3.98 -12.04 -2.78
C ARG A 179 -3.46 -13.15 -1.88
N ILE A 180 -2.23 -13.04 -1.44
CA ILE A 180 -1.56 -14.06 -0.62
C ILE A 180 -1.89 -13.79 0.84
N ILE A 181 -2.37 -14.81 1.52
CA ILE A 181 -2.67 -14.72 2.95
C ILE A 181 -1.37 -14.75 3.74
N GLN A 182 -1.18 -13.75 4.57
CA GLN A 182 -0.06 -13.58 5.47
C GLN A 182 -0.60 -13.65 6.91
N SER A 183 -0.29 -14.70 7.64
CA SER A 183 -0.85 -14.95 8.96
C SER A 183 0.16 -14.68 10.06
N ARG A 184 -0.32 -14.12 11.15
CA ARG A 184 0.44 -14.01 12.40
C ARG A 184 0.51 -15.34 13.11
N SER A 185 1.52 -15.53 13.95
CA SER A 185 1.58 -16.67 14.85
C SER A 185 0.50 -16.57 15.96
N LYS A 186 0.11 -17.71 16.49
CA LYS A 186 -0.78 -17.78 17.64
C LYS A 186 -0.24 -17.02 18.84
N ASN A 187 1.07 -17.11 19.08
CA ASN A 187 1.71 -16.44 20.21
C ASN A 187 1.65 -14.92 20.06
N SER A 188 1.94 -14.38 18.88
CA SER A 188 1.83 -12.95 18.59
C SER A 188 0.42 -12.42 18.88
N ILE A 189 -0.61 -13.15 18.48
CA ILE A 189 -2.02 -12.78 18.72
C ILE A 189 -2.33 -12.82 20.23
N LEU A 190 -1.91 -13.90 20.94
CA LEU A 190 -2.16 -14.02 22.37
C LEU A 190 -1.44 -12.94 23.20
N ASP A 191 -0.23 -12.57 22.81
CA ASP A 191 0.51 -11.52 23.49
C ASP A 191 -0.13 -10.14 23.28
N GLU A 192 -0.64 -9.86 22.08
CA GLU A 192 -1.44 -8.67 21.83
C GLU A 192 -2.72 -8.64 22.68
N ILE A 193 -3.45 -9.75 22.76
CA ILE A 193 -4.65 -9.87 23.62
C ILE A 193 -4.33 -9.61 25.08
N LYS A 194 -3.20 -10.11 25.59
CA LYS A 194 -2.75 -9.81 26.97
C LYS A 194 -2.53 -8.31 27.19
N ILE A 195 -1.91 -7.63 26.22
CA ILE A 195 -1.70 -6.17 26.30
C ILE A 195 -3.05 -5.44 26.30
N ILE A 196 -3.93 -5.80 25.38
CA ILE A 196 -5.27 -5.21 25.25
C ILE A 196 -6.08 -5.40 26.53
N SER A 197 -6.04 -6.60 27.14
CA SER A 197 -6.80 -6.90 28.36
C SER A 197 -6.37 -6.11 29.60
N GLN A 198 -5.21 -5.47 29.56
CA GLN A 198 -4.71 -4.59 30.63
C GLN A 198 -5.18 -3.13 30.47
N ASP A 199 -5.78 -2.78 29.35
CA ASP A 199 -6.31 -1.43 29.14
C ASP A 199 -7.51 -1.19 30.07
N LYS A 200 -7.52 -0.04 30.76
CA LYS A 200 -8.57 0.35 31.72
C LYS A 200 -9.97 0.38 31.13
N ASP A 201 -10.08 0.61 29.83
CA ASP A 201 -11.35 0.71 29.12
C ASP A 201 -11.81 -0.65 28.55
N PHE A 202 -11.01 -1.71 28.69
CA PHE A 202 -11.33 -3.03 28.17
C PHE A 202 -12.50 -3.68 28.94
N LYS A 203 -13.55 -4.02 28.20
CA LYS A 203 -14.80 -4.58 28.76
C LYS A 203 -14.94 -6.10 28.57
N GLY A 204 -13.87 -6.79 28.15
CA GLY A 204 -13.87 -8.25 27.96
C GLY A 204 -14.28 -8.69 26.54
N TYR A 205 -14.38 -7.78 25.58
CA TYR A 205 -14.73 -8.07 24.17
C TYR A 205 -13.58 -7.64 23.25
N ILE A 206 -13.32 -8.46 22.22
CA ILE A 206 -12.36 -8.24 21.14
C ILE A 206 -13.09 -8.33 19.82
#